data_67a75dc5d86b590865a9c5aa211fb111
#
_entry.id   67a75dc5d86b590865a9c5aa211fb111
#
_cell.length_a   1.000
_cell.length_b   1.000
_cell.length_c   1.000
_cell.angle_alpha   90.00
_cell.angle_beta   90.00
_cell.angle_gamma   90.00
#
_symmetry.space_group_name_H-M   'P 1'
#
loop_
_entity.id
_entity.type
_entity.pdbx_description
1 polymer ?
#
loop_
_entity_poly.entity_id
_entity_poly.type
_entity_poly.pdbx_seq_one_letter_code
_entity_poly.pdbx_strand_id
1 'polypeptide(L)'
;MEFPRPHTRPELTGQPEAIVAAVQELHTLDAPTHGGHVLSYVYDTGEQVIDDLAAAAARVVQSVNGLDPTTFPSVAVMERDLIRFTRDMLHGDSSVFGNVTSGGTESCLLAVRTARDVWRLGREPYAVARMVAPSTVHAVFRKAAKYFDVILDEVPVDPATGRVDPADIEARLGDDVALVVLSAPNYPYAQLDPIAQLGPVLAERGIALHVDACIGGFALPWWQGIETPWDFAVPGVTSISADLHKYGYAPKGASVLLHRGAQRHRQQYFAITNWPGYPVVNPTIMGSKSAGPVAAAWAIV
;
A
#
# COMPACT_ATOMS: atom_id res chain seq x y z
N MET A 1 18.73 -25.49 7.32
CA MET A 1 18.42 -25.24 5.87
C MET A 1 19.74 -24.81 5.26
N GLU A 2 20.39 -25.67 4.50
CA GLU A 2 21.60 -25.29 3.76
C GLU A 2 21.15 -24.46 2.56
N PHE A 3 21.62 -23.25 2.47
CA PHE A 3 21.45 -22.46 1.26
C PHE A 3 22.22 -23.17 0.13
N PRO A 4 21.63 -23.29 -1.07
CA PRO A 4 22.37 -23.82 -2.20
C PRO A 4 23.65 -23.02 -2.39
N ARG A 5 24.74 -23.71 -2.73
CA ARG A 5 26.02 -23.03 -3.01
C ARG A 5 25.78 -22.00 -4.12
N PRO A 6 26.41 -20.82 -4.03
CA PRO A 6 26.25 -19.85 -5.10
C PRO A 6 26.61 -20.52 -6.43
N HIS A 7 25.63 -20.59 -7.33
CA HIS A 7 25.89 -21.06 -8.68
C HIS A 7 27.01 -20.20 -9.27
N THR A 8 28.05 -20.83 -9.81
CA THR A 8 29.01 -20.11 -10.64
C THR A 8 28.21 -19.47 -11.78
N ARG A 9 28.26 -18.16 -11.85
CA ARG A 9 27.57 -17.40 -12.91
C ARG A 9 27.95 -18.08 -14.23
N PRO A 10 26.97 -18.52 -15.04
CA PRO A 10 27.29 -19.12 -16.33
C PRO A 10 28.15 -18.13 -17.13
N GLU A 11 29.18 -18.60 -17.81
CA GLU A 11 29.90 -17.74 -18.74
C GLU A 11 28.86 -17.17 -19.70
N LEU A 12 28.67 -15.85 -19.65
CA LEU A 12 27.74 -15.17 -20.54
C LEU A 12 28.35 -15.21 -21.95
N THR A 13 28.07 -16.26 -22.69
CA THR A 13 28.58 -16.48 -24.05
C THR A 13 27.97 -15.54 -25.09
N GLY A 14 27.16 -14.57 -24.66
CA GLY A 14 26.51 -13.59 -25.52
C GLY A 14 25.25 -14.09 -26.24
N GLN A 15 24.80 -15.33 -25.96
CA GLN A 15 23.56 -15.86 -26.51
C GLN A 15 22.38 -15.54 -25.58
N PRO A 16 21.41 -14.68 -26.00
CA PRO A 16 20.27 -14.27 -25.15
C PRO A 16 19.46 -15.46 -24.60
N GLU A 17 19.29 -16.50 -25.40
CA GLU A 17 18.55 -17.72 -25.06
C GLU A 17 19.21 -18.47 -23.91
N ALA A 18 20.54 -18.55 -23.90
CA ALA A 18 21.30 -19.21 -22.84
C ALA A 18 21.16 -18.41 -21.50
N ILE A 19 21.08 -17.08 -21.57
CA ILE A 19 20.89 -16.25 -20.40
C ILE A 19 19.49 -16.46 -19.83
N VAL A 20 18.46 -16.49 -20.67
CA VAL A 20 17.10 -16.76 -20.27
C VAL A 20 16.96 -18.15 -19.65
N ALA A 21 17.59 -19.17 -20.27
CA ALA A 21 17.60 -20.52 -19.73
C ALA A 21 18.27 -20.59 -18.34
N ALA A 22 19.33 -19.84 -18.11
CA ALA A 22 19.98 -19.77 -16.79
C ALA A 22 19.08 -19.11 -15.73
N VAL A 23 18.29 -18.10 -16.09
CA VAL A 23 17.28 -17.51 -15.18
C VAL A 23 16.19 -18.53 -14.86
N GLN A 24 15.72 -19.29 -15.86
CA GLN A 24 14.74 -20.37 -15.65
C GLN A 24 15.27 -21.46 -14.73
N GLU A 25 16.55 -21.86 -14.88
CA GLU A 25 17.19 -22.80 -13.97
C GLU A 25 17.24 -22.27 -12.53
N LEU A 26 17.63 -21.01 -12.34
CA LEU A 26 17.63 -20.39 -11.02
C LEU A 26 16.22 -20.35 -10.40
N HIS A 27 15.20 -20.08 -11.21
CA HIS A 27 13.81 -20.07 -10.76
C HIS A 27 13.32 -21.44 -10.24
N THR A 28 13.95 -22.55 -10.65
CA THR A 28 13.62 -23.88 -10.10
C THR A 28 13.95 -24.03 -8.61
N LEU A 29 14.74 -23.11 -8.05
CA LEU A 29 15.06 -23.07 -6.62
C LEU A 29 13.94 -22.44 -5.77
N ASP A 30 13.01 -21.75 -6.41
CA ASP A 30 11.93 -21.05 -5.73
C ASP A 30 10.81 -22.01 -5.32
N ALA A 31 10.04 -21.61 -4.31
CA ALA A 31 8.79 -22.29 -4.00
C ALA A 31 7.79 -22.15 -5.16
N PRO A 32 6.90 -23.14 -5.40
CA PRO A 32 5.93 -23.07 -6.48
C PRO A 32 5.05 -21.82 -6.38
N THR A 33 5.02 -21.01 -7.43
CA THR A 33 4.23 -19.77 -7.46
C THR A 33 2.80 -19.98 -7.92
N HIS A 34 2.49 -21.15 -8.50
CA HIS A 34 1.15 -21.55 -8.94
C HIS A 34 0.63 -22.74 -8.15
N GLY A 35 -0.70 -22.91 -8.15
CA GLY A 35 -1.38 -24.02 -7.49
C GLY A 35 -1.65 -23.83 -6.00
N GLY A 36 -1.54 -22.63 -5.45
CA GLY A 36 -1.91 -22.31 -4.08
C GLY A 36 -0.95 -22.86 -3.01
N HIS A 37 0.28 -23.23 -3.36
CA HIS A 37 1.25 -23.80 -2.43
C HIS A 37 1.95 -22.78 -1.53
N VAL A 38 1.93 -21.50 -1.91
CA VAL A 38 2.56 -20.39 -1.17
C VAL A 38 1.49 -19.38 -0.75
N LEU A 39 1.04 -19.49 0.50
CA LEU A 39 0.03 -18.59 1.03
C LEU A 39 0.64 -17.22 1.40
N SER A 40 -0.06 -16.14 1.05
CA SER A 40 0.26 -14.76 1.44
C SER A 40 1.51 -14.12 0.82
N TYR A 41 2.27 -14.85 0.05
CA TYR A 41 3.40 -14.31 -0.75
C TYR A 41 3.04 -14.23 -2.23
N VAL A 42 2.27 -15.20 -2.72
CA VAL A 42 1.79 -15.28 -4.08
C VAL A 42 0.26 -15.30 -4.07
N TYR A 43 -0.32 -14.52 -4.95
CA TYR A 43 -1.77 -14.46 -5.17
C TYR A 43 -1.98 -14.94 -6.60
N ASP A 44 -2.44 -16.20 -6.73
CA ASP A 44 -2.54 -16.93 -8.00
C ASP A 44 -4.00 -17.10 -8.38
N THR A 45 -4.37 -16.68 -9.58
CA THR A 45 -5.73 -16.89 -10.12
C THR A 45 -5.93 -18.30 -10.64
N GLY A 46 -4.85 -19.01 -10.90
CA GLY A 46 -4.87 -20.29 -11.65
C GLY A 46 -5.08 -20.11 -13.16
N GLU A 47 -5.15 -18.88 -13.67
CA GLU A 47 -5.48 -18.54 -15.05
C GLU A 47 -4.24 -17.99 -15.78
N GLN A 48 -3.55 -18.83 -16.55
CA GLN A 48 -2.33 -18.44 -17.29
C GLN A 48 -2.54 -17.22 -18.20
N VAL A 49 -3.74 -17.04 -18.73
CA VAL A 49 -4.07 -15.88 -19.59
C VAL A 49 -3.89 -14.55 -18.88
N ILE A 50 -4.13 -14.50 -17.57
CA ILE A 50 -3.94 -13.29 -16.76
C ILE A 50 -2.45 -12.97 -16.62
N ASP A 51 -1.62 -13.99 -16.35
CA ASP A 51 -0.17 -13.81 -16.24
C ASP A 51 0.45 -13.38 -17.58
N ASP A 52 0.02 -14.00 -18.67
CA ASP A 52 0.49 -13.66 -20.02
C ASP A 52 0.11 -12.21 -20.39
N LEU A 53 -1.12 -11.80 -20.07
CA LEU A 53 -1.59 -10.42 -20.30
C LEU A 53 -0.77 -9.42 -19.49
N ALA A 54 -0.57 -9.68 -18.20
CA ALA A 54 0.21 -8.83 -17.31
C ALA A 54 1.67 -8.69 -17.81
N ALA A 55 2.29 -9.80 -18.19
CA ALA A 55 3.65 -9.81 -18.73
C ALA A 55 3.76 -9.05 -20.05
N ALA A 56 2.79 -9.23 -20.95
CA ALA A 56 2.73 -8.53 -22.23
C ALA A 56 2.59 -7.02 -22.04
N ALA A 57 1.69 -6.57 -21.16
CA ALA A 57 1.50 -5.16 -20.83
C ALA A 57 2.76 -4.53 -20.24
N ALA A 58 3.39 -5.20 -19.27
CA ALA A 58 4.65 -4.73 -18.67
C ALA A 58 5.77 -4.57 -19.71
N ARG A 59 5.87 -5.50 -20.66
CA ARG A 59 6.88 -5.46 -21.73
C ARG A 59 6.71 -4.24 -22.65
N VAL A 60 5.49 -3.82 -22.94
CA VAL A 60 5.22 -2.64 -23.79
C VAL A 60 5.86 -1.37 -23.23
N VAL A 61 5.89 -1.22 -21.90
CA VAL A 61 6.39 -0.04 -21.21
C VAL A 61 7.73 -0.26 -20.51
N GLN A 62 8.49 -1.29 -20.89
CA GLN A 62 9.74 -1.69 -20.22
C GLN A 62 10.78 -0.56 -20.15
N SER A 63 10.84 0.31 -21.17
CA SER A 63 11.74 1.45 -21.24
C SER A 63 11.18 2.73 -20.62
N VAL A 64 9.95 2.72 -20.12
CA VAL A 64 9.28 3.91 -19.60
C VAL A 64 9.64 4.14 -18.13
N ASN A 65 10.03 5.38 -17.80
CA ASN A 65 10.30 5.80 -16.43
C ASN A 65 9.07 6.46 -15.81
N GLY A 66 8.51 5.87 -14.77
CA GLY A 66 7.35 6.39 -14.05
C GLY A 66 7.64 7.60 -13.16
N LEU A 67 8.85 8.17 -13.21
CA LEU A 67 9.21 9.38 -12.45
C LEU A 67 8.46 10.62 -12.94
N ASP A 68 8.41 10.80 -14.25
CA ASP A 68 7.92 12.05 -14.87
C ASP A 68 6.72 11.77 -15.78
N PRO A 69 5.50 11.98 -15.27
CA PRO A 69 4.27 11.78 -16.05
C PRO A 69 4.08 12.85 -17.16
N THR A 70 4.86 13.93 -17.17
CA THR A 70 4.81 14.92 -18.26
C THR A 70 5.57 14.44 -19.48
N THR A 71 6.68 13.73 -19.26
CA THR A 71 7.45 13.07 -20.31
C THR A 71 6.79 11.75 -20.76
N PHE A 72 6.20 11.03 -19.82
CA PHE A 72 5.57 9.72 -20.06
C PHE A 72 4.08 9.75 -19.66
N PRO A 73 3.21 10.43 -20.45
CA PRO A 73 1.80 10.62 -20.09
C PRO A 73 0.99 9.31 -20.02
N SER A 74 1.45 8.23 -20.65
CA SER A 74 0.82 6.91 -20.53
C SER A 74 0.77 6.42 -19.09
N VAL A 75 1.82 6.68 -18.29
CA VAL A 75 1.85 6.32 -16.87
C VAL A 75 0.79 7.10 -16.10
N ALA A 76 0.68 8.41 -16.35
CA ALA A 76 -0.34 9.25 -15.71
C ALA A 76 -1.76 8.78 -16.01
N VAL A 77 -2.03 8.31 -17.23
CA VAL A 77 -3.34 7.77 -17.63
C VAL A 77 -3.63 6.49 -16.86
N MET A 78 -2.70 5.54 -16.88
CA MET A 78 -2.87 4.25 -16.20
C MET A 78 -3.01 4.41 -14.68
N GLU A 79 -2.17 5.23 -14.04
CA GLU A 79 -2.27 5.52 -12.60
C GLU A 79 -3.62 6.16 -12.25
N ARG A 80 -4.07 7.15 -13.03
CA ARG A 80 -5.37 7.80 -12.81
C ARG A 80 -6.53 6.82 -12.89
N ASP A 81 -6.51 5.91 -13.86
CA ASP A 81 -7.58 4.94 -14.06
C ASP A 81 -7.61 3.92 -12.90
N LEU A 82 -6.45 3.42 -12.46
CA LEU A 82 -6.33 2.55 -11.28
C LEU A 82 -6.80 3.24 -10.00
N ILE A 83 -6.43 4.51 -9.81
CA ILE A 83 -6.85 5.31 -8.65
C ILE A 83 -8.36 5.49 -8.67
N ARG A 84 -8.95 5.82 -9.83
CA ARG A 84 -10.39 6.01 -9.98
C ARG A 84 -11.13 4.70 -9.68
N PHE A 85 -10.71 3.59 -10.29
CA PHE A 85 -11.30 2.29 -10.05
C PHE A 85 -11.27 1.92 -8.55
N THR A 86 -10.10 2.02 -7.92
CA THR A 86 -9.94 1.69 -6.50
C THR A 86 -10.76 2.62 -5.61
N ARG A 87 -10.78 3.92 -5.91
CA ARG A 87 -11.58 4.90 -5.19
C ARG A 87 -13.08 4.57 -5.24
N ASP A 88 -13.59 4.33 -6.44
CA ASP A 88 -15.02 4.09 -6.66
C ASP A 88 -15.44 2.74 -6.02
N MET A 89 -14.59 1.71 -6.10
CA MET A 89 -14.78 0.42 -5.44
C MET A 89 -14.83 0.53 -3.91
N LEU A 90 -14.05 1.45 -3.32
CA LEU A 90 -13.97 1.69 -1.87
C LEU A 90 -14.88 2.85 -1.41
N HIS A 91 -15.96 3.14 -2.13
CA HIS A 91 -16.96 4.18 -1.84
C HIS A 91 -16.37 5.58 -1.60
N GLY A 92 -15.24 5.88 -2.25
CA GLY A 92 -14.64 7.21 -2.22
C GLY A 92 -15.36 8.15 -3.20
N ASP A 93 -15.66 9.37 -2.75
CA ASP A 93 -16.23 10.43 -3.59
C ASP A 93 -15.14 11.25 -4.31
N SER A 94 -15.53 12.34 -4.97
CA SER A 94 -14.62 13.23 -5.71
C SER A 94 -13.60 13.95 -4.83
N SER A 95 -13.72 13.92 -3.51
CA SER A 95 -12.76 14.48 -2.56
C SER A 95 -11.63 13.50 -2.24
N VAL A 96 -11.68 12.25 -2.73
CA VAL A 96 -10.65 11.22 -2.53
C VAL A 96 -9.66 11.25 -3.66
N PHE A 97 -8.39 11.43 -3.32
CA PHE A 97 -7.23 11.48 -4.20
C PHE A 97 -6.24 10.38 -3.84
N GLY A 98 -5.34 10.02 -4.74
CA GLY A 98 -4.37 8.99 -4.44
C GLY A 98 -3.20 8.91 -5.41
N ASN A 99 -2.33 7.92 -5.13
CA ASN A 99 -1.18 7.57 -5.97
C ASN A 99 -0.99 6.05 -6.01
N VAL A 100 -0.47 5.58 -7.13
CA VAL A 100 0.06 4.22 -7.22
C VAL A 100 1.47 4.21 -6.62
N THR A 101 1.72 3.25 -5.74
CA THR A 101 2.99 3.03 -5.05
C THR A 101 3.59 1.68 -5.42
N SER A 102 4.83 1.43 -5.01
CA SER A 102 5.53 0.17 -5.30
C SER A 102 5.04 -1.02 -4.47
N GLY A 103 4.11 -0.82 -3.55
CA GLY A 103 3.56 -1.88 -2.69
C GLY A 103 3.02 -1.35 -1.37
N GLY A 104 2.33 -2.22 -0.63
CA GLY A 104 1.70 -1.88 0.65
C GLY A 104 2.65 -1.27 1.67
N THR A 105 3.91 -1.72 1.70
CA THR A 105 4.92 -1.10 2.57
C THR A 105 5.09 0.39 2.28
N GLU A 106 5.24 0.77 1.01
CA GLU A 106 5.36 2.18 0.64
C GLU A 106 4.07 2.94 0.94
N SER A 107 2.91 2.37 0.61
CA SER A 107 1.61 2.97 0.92
C SER A 107 1.45 3.27 2.41
N CYS A 108 1.72 2.31 3.28
CA CYS A 108 1.61 2.48 4.73
C CYS A 108 2.63 3.48 5.29
N LEU A 109 3.89 3.45 4.81
CA LEU A 109 4.91 4.43 5.18
C LEU A 109 4.46 5.86 4.83
N LEU A 110 3.96 6.06 3.62
CA LEU A 110 3.45 7.35 3.16
C LEU A 110 2.20 7.79 3.92
N ALA A 111 1.30 6.87 4.28
CA ALA A 111 0.12 7.17 5.09
C ALA A 111 0.51 7.73 6.47
N VAL A 112 1.46 7.08 7.16
CA VAL A 112 1.96 7.53 8.47
C VAL A 112 2.67 8.87 8.36
N ARG A 113 3.58 9.03 7.39
CA ARG A 113 4.28 10.29 7.15
C ARG A 113 3.30 11.42 6.87
N THR A 114 2.34 11.19 5.97
CA THR A 114 1.33 12.18 5.60
C THR A 114 0.47 12.59 6.79
N ALA A 115 0.02 11.63 7.61
CA ALA A 115 -0.78 11.93 8.80
C ALA A 115 0.03 12.75 9.81
N ARG A 116 1.30 12.40 10.06
CA ARG A 116 2.22 13.17 10.92
C ARG A 116 2.40 14.60 10.40
N ASP A 117 2.63 14.77 9.10
CA ASP A 117 2.91 16.07 8.50
C ASP A 117 1.65 16.96 8.52
N VAL A 118 0.47 16.39 8.28
CA VAL A 118 -0.82 17.10 8.46
C VAL A 118 -1.02 17.50 9.92
N TRP A 119 -0.76 16.60 10.87
CA TRP A 119 -0.91 16.88 12.30
C TRP A 119 0.07 17.98 12.78
N ARG A 120 1.28 18.05 12.20
CA ARG A 120 2.27 19.08 12.50
C ARG A 120 1.91 20.48 11.98
N LEU A 121 0.95 20.59 11.07
CA LEU A 121 0.51 21.92 10.59
C LEU A 121 -0.02 22.77 11.76
N GLY A 122 0.62 23.92 11.99
CA GLY A 122 0.28 24.83 13.08
C GLY A 122 0.79 24.41 14.47
N ARG A 123 1.65 23.40 14.56
CA ARG A 123 2.36 22.99 15.78
C ARG A 123 3.85 23.32 15.70
N GLU A 124 4.55 23.14 16.81
CA GLU A 124 6.02 23.27 16.82
C GLU A 124 6.66 22.28 15.81
N PRO A 125 7.70 22.72 15.07
CA PRO A 125 8.26 21.96 13.95
C PRO A 125 8.70 20.53 14.28
N TYR A 126 9.08 20.28 15.53
CA TYR A 126 9.57 18.98 16.03
C TYR A 126 8.60 18.33 17.01
N ALA A 127 7.35 18.77 17.05
CA ALA A 127 6.35 18.12 17.88
C ALA A 127 6.29 16.61 17.56
N VAL A 128 6.33 15.80 18.62
CA VAL A 128 6.33 14.33 18.48
C VAL A 128 4.90 13.85 18.37
N ALA A 129 4.59 13.26 17.22
CA ALA A 129 3.29 12.66 16.96
C ALA A 129 3.21 11.24 17.51
N ARG A 130 2.04 10.85 17.99
CA ARG A 130 1.74 9.47 18.37
C ARG A 130 0.77 8.84 17.37
N MET A 131 0.95 7.55 17.11
CA MET A 131 0.07 6.69 16.33
C MET A 131 -0.47 5.60 17.25
N VAL A 132 -1.78 5.41 17.29
CA VAL A 132 -2.44 4.36 18.06
C VAL A 132 -2.90 3.26 17.12
N ALA A 133 -2.63 2.01 17.45
CA ALA A 133 -3.02 0.86 16.63
C ALA A 133 -3.18 -0.41 17.47
N PRO A 134 -4.04 -1.38 17.08
CA PRO A 134 -4.06 -2.70 17.68
C PRO A 134 -2.70 -3.39 17.58
N SER A 135 -2.34 -4.25 18.53
CA SER A 135 -1.08 -5.00 18.51
C SER A 135 -0.98 -5.99 17.34
N THR A 136 -2.08 -6.25 16.65
CA THR A 136 -2.18 -7.03 15.40
C THR A 136 -1.81 -6.24 14.15
N VAL A 137 -1.54 -4.93 14.27
CA VAL A 137 -1.15 -4.08 13.15
C VAL A 137 0.07 -4.63 12.41
N HIS A 138 0.09 -4.52 11.09
CA HIS A 138 1.21 -5.02 10.29
C HIS A 138 2.54 -4.38 10.71
N ALA A 139 3.62 -5.16 10.70
CA ALA A 139 4.96 -4.73 11.13
C ALA A 139 5.48 -3.46 10.42
N VAL A 140 4.92 -3.11 9.27
CA VAL A 140 5.28 -1.88 8.55
C VAL A 140 5.00 -0.62 9.37
N PHE A 141 4.01 -0.63 10.28
CA PHE A 141 3.72 0.53 11.12
C PHE A 141 4.78 0.73 12.22
N ARG A 142 5.38 -0.36 12.74
CA ARG A 142 6.57 -0.28 13.60
C ARG A 142 7.77 0.29 12.83
N LYS A 143 7.93 -0.12 11.56
CA LYS A 143 8.95 0.44 10.67
C LYS A 143 8.71 1.92 10.40
N ALA A 144 7.46 2.33 10.12
CA ALA A 144 7.08 3.73 9.92
C ALA A 144 7.35 4.58 11.16
N ALA A 145 6.98 4.09 12.35
CA ALA A 145 7.24 4.75 13.61
C ALA A 145 8.72 5.08 13.78
N LYS A 146 9.59 4.08 13.51
CA LYS A 146 11.05 4.25 13.58
C LYS A 146 11.59 5.22 12.51
N TYR A 147 11.06 5.19 11.28
CA TYR A 147 11.60 6.00 10.18
C TYR A 147 11.18 7.46 10.24
N PHE A 148 10.03 7.74 10.84
CA PHE A 148 9.43 9.06 10.81
C PHE A 148 9.30 9.72 12.19
N ASP A 149 9.96 9.19 13.23
CA ASP A 149 9.92 9.71 14.59
C ASP A 149 8.48 9.89 15.09
N VAL A 150 7.69 8.83 14.97
CA VAL A 150 6.31 8.73 15.47
C VAL A 150 6.31 7.69 16.59
N ILE A 151 5.71 8.03 17.73
CA ILE A 151 5.52 7.05 18.81
C ILE A 151 4.39 6.10 18.41
N LEU A 152 4.63 4.80 18.39
CA LEU A 152 3.59 3.80 18.22
C LEU A 152 3.10 3.33 19.59
N ASP A 153 1.82 3.58 19.85
CA ASP A 153 1.10 3.10 21.04
C ASP A 153 0.23 1.91 20.64
N GLU A 154 0.68 0.72 21.00
CA GLU A 154 0.02 -0.53 20.65
C GLU A 154 -1.03 -0.92 21.69
N VAL A 155 -2.27 -1.10 21.24
CA VAL A 155 -3.41 -1.53 22.05
C VAL A 155 -3.47 -3.06 22.04
N PRO A 156 -3.42 -3.74 23.17
CA PRO A 156 -3.58 -5.19 23.23
C PRO A 156 -4.90 -5.65 22.61
N VAL A 157 -4.87 -6.81 21.99
CA VAL A 157 -6.07 -7.49 21.49
C VAL A 157 -6.37 -8.73 22.34
N ASP A 158 -7.60 -9.20 22.30
CA ASP A 158 -7.94 -10.51 22.84
C ASP A 158 -7.16 -11.59 22.08
N PRO A 159 -6.29 -12.36 22.75
CA PRO A 159 -5.45 -13.35 22.10
C PRO A 159 -6.24 -14.55 21.52
N ALA A 160 -7.48 -14.77 21.96
CA ALA A 160 -8.32 -15.85 21.46
C ALA A 160 -9.01 -15.47 20.14
N THR A 161 -9.32 -14.18 19.96
CA THR A 161 -10.10 -13.69 18.82
C THR A 161 -9.35 -12.74 17.90
N GLY A 162 -8.25 -12.13 18.37
CA GLY A 162 -7.52 -11.11 17.65
C GLY A 162 -8.27 -9.77 17.55
N ARG A 163 -9.32 -9.57 18.35
CA ARG A 163 -10.12 -8.35 18.36
C ARG A 163 -9.60 -7.35 19.38
N VAL A 164 -9.57 -6.11 19.00
CA VAL A 164 -9.33 -4.98 19.92
C VAL A 164 -10.67 -4.47 20.45
N ASP A 165 -10.70 -4.08 21.74
CA ASP A 165 -11.85 -3.35 22.29
C ASP A 165 -11.76 -1.88 21.82
N PRO A 166 -12.80 -1.33 21.15
CA PRO A 166 -12.83 0.06 20.77
C PRO A 166 -12.61 1.04 21.93
N ALA A 167 -13.11 0.71 23.14
CA ALA A 167 -12.94 1.52 24.32
C ALA A 167 -11.47 1.66 24.74
N ASP A 168 -10.65 0.61 24.54
CA ASP A 168 -9.22 0.66 24.82
C ASP A 168 -8.45 1.58 23.86
N ILE A 169 -8.92 1.69 22.61
CA ILE A 169 -8.40 2.68 21.66
C ILE A 169 -8.83 4.09 22.07
N GLU A 170 -10.12 4.29 22.37
CA GLU A 170 -10.66 5.59 22.75
C GLU A 170 -9.99 6.17 24.02
N ALA A 171 -9.66 5.31 24.99
CA ALA A 171 -8.97 5.71 26.22
C ALA A 171 -7.54 6.24 25.97
N ARG A 172 -6.97 5.99 24.79
CA ARG A 172 -5.62 6.44 24.41
C ARG A 172 -5.60 7.68 23.53
N LEU A 173 -6.77 8.19 23.14
CA LEU A 173 -6.87 9.36 22.26
C LEU A 173 -6.56 10.64 23.04
N GLY A 174 -5.61 11.41 22.53
CA GLY A 174 -5.17 12.71 23.06
C GLY A 174 -4.75 13.65 21.95
N ASP A 175 -4.39 14.88 22.29
CA ASP A 175 -3.98 15.93 21.34
C ASP A 175 -2.68 15.62 20.61
N ASP A 176 -1.89 14.70 21.14
CA ASP A 176 -0.65 14.18 20.57
C ASP A 176 -0.88 13.07 19.54
N VAL A 177 -2.10 12.53 19.42
CA VAL A 177 -2.43 11.47 18.46
C VAL A 177 -2.65 12.06 17.08
N ALA A 178 -1.73 11.76 16.17
CA ALA A 178 -1.82 12.17 14.77
C ALA A 178 -2.63 11.18 13.92
N LEU A 179 -2.64 9.90 14.32
CA LEU A 179 -3.15 8.80 13.51
C LEU A 179 -3.64 7.65 14.37
N VAL A 180 -4.79 7.11 14.02
CA VAL A 180 -5.21 5.75 14.38
C VAL A 180 -5.11 4.86 13.15
N VAL A 181 -4.56 3.66 13.30
CA VAL A 181 -4.48 2.66 12.23
C VAL A 181 -5.34 1.47 12.60
N LEU A 182 -6.24 1.10 11.70
CA LEU A 182 -7.08 -0.08 11.80
C LEU A 182 -6.95 -0.91 10.52
N SER A 183 -7.11 -2.22 10.62
CA SER A 183 -6.90 -3.13 9.50
C SER A 183 -8.21 -3.73 8.96
N ALA A 184 -8.28 -3.89 7.66
CA ALA A 184 -9.40 -4.51 6.97
C ALA A 184 -8.91 -5.64 6.02
N PRO A 185 -8.74 -6.88 6.52
CA PRO A 185 -8.66 -7.33 7.91
C PRO A 185 -7.22 -7.26 8.47
N ASN A 186 -7.04 -7.50 9.78
CA ASN A 186 -5.72 -7.69 10.34
C ASN A 186 -5.12 -9.04 9.87
N TYR A 187 -3.81 -9.06 9.62
CA TYR A 187 -3.14 -10.21 9.02
C TYR A 187 -3.13 -11.45 9.93
N PRO A 188 -2.85 -11.35 11.26
CA PRO A 188 -2.68 -12.55 12.09
C PRO A 188 -3.96 -13.36 12.29
N TYR A 189 -5.12 -12.71 12.35
CA TYR A 189 -6.39 -13.35 12.71
C TYR A 189 -7.47 -13.23 11.63
N ALA A 190 -7.21 -12.49 10.57
CA ALA A 190 -8.19 -12.13 9.53
C ALA A 190 -9.46 -11.46 10.11
N GLN A 191 -9.31 -10.74 11.24
CA GLN A 191 -10.40 -9.99 11.86
C GLN A 191 -10.48 -8.58 11.30
N LEU A 192 -11.69 -8.13 11.00
CA LEU A 192 -11.98 -6.74 10.70
C LEU A 192 -11.92 -5.94 11.99
N ASP A 193 -11.06 -4.93 12.03
CA ASP A 193 -10.96 -4.01 13.17
C ASP A 193 -12.22 -3.11 13.26
N PRO A 194 -12.51 -2.47 14.41
CA PRO A 194 -13.78 -1.76 14.66
C PRO A 194 -13.84 -0.38 13.97
N ILE A 195 -13.64 -0.35 12.65
CA ILE A 195 -13.54 0.87 11.83
C ILE A 195 -14.82 1.69 11.88
N ALA A 196 -15.99 1.04 11.71
CA ALA A 196 -17.29 1.71 11.72
C ALA A 196 -17.62 2.36 13.07
N GLN A 197 -17.14 1.79 14.17
CA GLN A 197 -17.39 2.30 15.52
C GLN A 197 -16.49 3.48 15.83
N LEU A 198 -15.21 3.40 15.49
CA LEU A 198 -14.21 4.41 15.81
C LEU A 198 -14.16 5.58 14.82
N GLY A 199 -14.55 5.36 13.57
CA GLY A 199 -14.48 6.39 12.53
C GLY A 199 -15.19 7.70 12.93
N PRO A 200 -16.46 7.69 13.35
CA PRO A 200 -17.17 8.89 13.78
C PRO A 200 -16.49 9.59 14.97
N VAL A 201 -16.04 8.83 15.97
CA VAL A 201 -15.35 9.37 17.16
C VAL A 201 -14.06 10.09 16.78
N LEU A 202 -13.29 9.49 15.87
CA LEU A 202 -12.03 10.07 15.37
C LEU A 202 -12.29 11.32 14.52
N ALA A 203 -13.36 11.32 13.73
CA ALA A 203 -13.80 12.49 12.96
C ALA A 203 -14.11 13.68 13.86
N GLU A 204 -14.88 13.48 14.93
CA GLU A 204 -15.24 14.52 15.90
C GLU A 204 -14.00 15.10 16.61
N ARG A 205 -12.99 14.27 16.87
CA ARG A 205 -11.73 14.68 17.49
C ARG A 205 -10.70 15.24 16.51
N GLY A 206 -10.97 15.20 15.20
CA GLY A 206 -10.03 15.64 14.17
C GLY A 206 -8.77 14.75 14.04
N ILE A 207 -8.82 13.51 14.54
CA ILE A 207 -7.74 12.53 14.48
C ILE A 207 -7.86 11.76 13.16
N ALA A 208 -6.72 11.58 12.46
CA ALA A 208 -6.71 10.81 11.23
C ALA A 208 -6.96 9.31 11.49
N LEU A 209 -7.73 8.67 10.61
CA LEU A 209 -7.92 7.22 10.56
C LEU A 209 -7.38 6.68 9.23
N HIS A 210 -6.37 5.83 9.31
CA HIS A 210 -5.90 5.03 8.18
C HIS A 210 -6.44 3.62 8.27
N VAL A 211 -7.02 3.12 7.18
CA VAL A 211 -7.42 1.73 7.04
C VAL A 211 -6.36 0.99 6.22
N ASP A 212 -5.66 0.07 6.88
CA ASP A 212 -4.79 -0.87 6.17
C ASP A 212 -5.62 -1.98 5.55
N ALA A 213 -6.00 -1.78 4.31
CA ALA A 213 -6.71 -2.74 3.48
C ALA A 213 -5.79 -3.36 2.40
N CYS A 214 -4.48 -3.41 2.66
CA CYS A 214 -3.51 -4.00 1.72
C CYS A 214 -3.91 -5.42 1.29
N ILE A 215 -4.51 -6.22 2.18
CA ILE A 215 -5.07 -7.52 1.84
C ILE A 215 -6.52 -7.40 1.37
N GLY A 216 -7.37 -6.77 2.16
CA GLY A 216 -8.81 -6.80 1.95
C GLY A 216 -9.34 -5.86 0.88
N GLY A 217 -8.57 -4.84 0.47
CA GLY A 217 -9.06 -3.80 -0.42
C GLY A 217 -9.63 -4.29 -1.74
N PHE A 218 -9.06 -5.35 -2.30
CA PHE A 218 -9.54 -6.01 -3.53
C PHE A 218 -10.28 -7.32 -3.29
N ALA A 219 -10.59 -7.67 -2.02
CA ALA A 219 -11.34 -8.87 -1.68
C ALA A 219 -12.66 -8.55 -0.98
N LEU A 220 -12.63 -7.69 0.04
CA LEU A 220 -13.78 -7.39 0.88
C LEU A 220 -14.95 -6.72 0.14
N PRO A 221 -14.76 -5.85 -0.89
CA PRO A 221 -15.87 -5.29 -1.64
C PRO A 221 -16.74 -6.35 -2.34
N TRP A 222 -16.20 -7.54 -2.59
CA TRP A 222 -16.86 -8.66 -3.23
C TRP A 222 -17.34 -9.73 -2.24
N TRP A 223 -17.02 -9.57 -0.96
CA TRP A 223 -17.35 -10.54 0.08
C TRP A 223 -18.74 -10.30 0.65
N GLN A 224 -19.67 -11.21 0.41
CA GLN A 224 -21.08 -11.09 0.84
C GLN A 224 -21.30 -11.20 2.37
N GLY A 225 -20.32 -11.62 3.14
CA GLY A 225 -20.42 -11.80 4.59
C GLY A 225 -20.07 -10.58 5.44
N ILE A 226 -19.79 -9.42 4.82
CA ILE A 226 -19.46 -8.18 5.54
C ILE A 226 -20.62 -7.20 5.44
N GLU A 227 -21.32 -7.02 6.56
CA GLU A 227 -22.45 -6.10 6.66
C GLU A 227 -22.03 -4.72 7.20
N THR A 228 -20.89 -4.65 7.90
CA THR A 228 -20.41 -3.42 8.54
C THR A 228 -19.47 -2.68 7.59
N PRO A 229 -19.68 -1.39 7.32
CA PRO A 229 -18.79 -0.61 6.47
C PRO A 229 -17.40 -0.46 7.11
N TRP A 230 -16.37 -0.43 6.28
CA TRP A 230 -14.97 -0.41 6.72
C TRP A 230 -14.08 0.51 5.86
N ASP A 231 -14.61 1.07 4.79
CA ASP A 231 -13.91 1.89 3.81
C ASP A 231 -14.34 3.37 3.88
N PHE A 232 -14.25 4.12 2.78
CA PHE A 232 -14.66 5.52 2.75
C PHE A 232 -16.16 5.76 3.00
N ALA A 233 -17.00 4.74 3.05
CA ALA A 233 -18.38 4.87 3.52
C ALA A 233 -18.45 5.21 5.02
N VAL A 234 -17.38 4.92 5.78
CA VAL A 234 -17.29 5.26 7.20
C VAL A 234 -16.86 6.72 7.36
N PRO A 235 -17.64 7.57 8.04
CA PRO A 235 -17.19 8.90 8.42
C PRO A 235 -15.90 8.83 9.26
N GLY A 236 -14.93 9.70 8.94
CA GLY A 236 -13.64 9.74 9.65
C GLY A 236 -12.53 8.91 9.02
N VAL A 237 -12.80 7.97 8.12
CA VAL A 237 -11.73 7.34 7.32
C VAL A 237 -11.08 8.40 6.44
N THR A 238 -9.80 8.65 6.70
CA THR A 238 -9.02 9.70 6.03
C THR A 238 -8.06 9.16 4.98
N SER A 239 -7.67 7.89 5.08
CA SER A 239 -6.83 7.24 4.08
C SER A 239 -7.01 5.71 4.08
N ILE A 240 -6.79 5.10 2.93
CA ILE A 240 -6.82 3.64 2.74
C ILE A 240 -5.64 3.23 1.87
N SER A 241 -4.95 2.14 2.25
CA SER A 241 -4.00 1.42 1.39
C SER A 241 -4.62 0.11 0.89
N ALA A 242 -4.47 -0.18 -0.42
CA ALA A 242 -5.02 -1.38 -1.05
C ALA A 242 -4.04 -1.92 -2.10
N ASP A 243 -3.63 -3.19 -1.97
CA ASP A 243 -2.61 -3.77 -2.83
C ASP A 243 -3.21 -4.45 -4.06
N LEU A 244 -2.95 -3.87 -5.23
CA LEU A 244 -3.25 -4.47 -6.53
C LEU A 244 -2.54 -5.83 -6.69
N HIS A 245 -1.31 -5.93 -6.17
CA HIS A 245 -0.48 -7.11 -6.28
C HIS A 245 -0.77 -8.22 -5.23
N LYS A 246 -1.91 -8.09 -4.53
CA LYS A 246 -2.48 -9.15 -3.69
C LYS A 246 -3.75 -9.69 -4.35
N TYR A 247 -4.92 -9.48 -3.80
CA TYR A 247 -6.17 -9.95 -4.40
C TYR A 247 -6.67 -9.13 -5.59
N GLY A 248 -5.94 -8.09 -6.01
CA GLY A 248 -6.06 -7.51 -7.34
C GLY A 248 -5.29 -8.30 -8.41
N TYR A 249 -4.58 -9.36 -8.01
CA TYR A 249 -3.84 -10.31 -8.83
C TYR A 249 -2.77 -9.72 -9.75
N ALA A 250 -2.43 -8.44 -9.59
CA ALA A 250 -1.34 -7.83 -10.35
C ALA A 250 0.02 -8.41 -9.94
N PRO A 251 1.01 -8.42 -10.83
CA PRO A 251 2.40 -8.70 -10.47
C PRO A 251 2.90 -7.76 -9.39
N LYS A 252 3.87 -8.23 -8.58
CA LYS A 252 4.45 -7.44 -7.48
C LYS A 252 4.94 -6.08 -7.97
N GLY A 253 4.74 -5.05 -7.16
CA GLY A 253 5.16 -3.68 -7.46
C GLY A 253 4.01 -2.69 -7.67
N ALA A 254 2.76 -3.03 -7.32
CA ALA A 254 1.62 -2.15 -7.44
C ALA A 254 0.71 -2.18 -6.20
N SER A 255 0.49 -1.01 -5.61
CA SER A 255 -0.48 -0.74 -4.53
C SER A 255 -1.07 0.64 -4.74
N VAL A 256 -2.23 0.93 -4.18
CA VAL A 256 -2.87 2.24 -4.22
C VAL A 256 -2.97 2.79 -2.79
N LEU A 257 -2.53 4.04 -2.62
CA LEU A 257 -2.78 4.83 -1.42
C LEU A 257 -3.76 5.93 -1.74
N LEU A 258 -4.89 5.94 -1.04
CA LEU A 258 -5.95 6.93 -1.19
C LEU A 258 -6.03 7.84 0.05
N HIS A 259 -6.32 9.12 -0.16
CA HIS A 259 -6.52 10.12 0.89
C HIS A 259 -7.80 10.90 0.64
N ARG A 260 -8.61 11.07 1.69
CA ARG A 260 -9.73 12.00 1.68
C ARG A 260 -9.24 13.42 1.91
N GLY A 261 -9.53 14.32 0.98
CA GLY A 261 -9.19 15.73 1.01
C GLY A 261 -7.88 16.09 0.32
N ALA A 262 -7.95 17.08 -0.58
CA ALA A 262 -6.80 17.55 -1.38
C ALA A 262 -5.66 18.09 -0.51
N GLN A 263 -5.95 18.72 0.63
CA GLN A 263 -4.94 19.25 1.54
C GLN A 263 -4.09 18.11 2.13
N ARG A 264 -4.73 17.02 2.57
CA ARG A 264 -4.04 15.83 3.08
C ARG A 264 -3.19 15.20 1.99
N HIS A 265 -3.75 14.99 0.81
CA HIS A 265 -3.02 14.41 -0.32
C HIS A 265 -1.78 15.24 -0.71
N ARG A 266 -1.85 16.58 -0.65
CA ARG A 266 -0.69 17.46 -0.90
C ARG A 266 0.47 17.24 0.07
N GLN A 267 0.20 16.88 1.33
CA GLN A 267 1.26 16.61 2.30
C GLN A 267 2.03 15.31 2.01
N GLN A 268 1.51 14.44 1.15
CA GLN A 268 2.25 13.28 0.66
C GLN A 268 3.39 13.66 -0.28
N TYR A 269 3.29 14.80 -0.97
CA TYR A 269 4.28 15.19 -1.96
C TYR A 269 5.55 15.75 -1.31
N PHE A 270 6.69 15.34 -1.85
CA PHE A 270 7.95 16.06 -1.68
C PHE A 270 8.13 17.01 -2.86
N ALA A 271 8.41 18.28 -2.60
CA ALA A 271 8.64 19.27 -3.64
C ALA A 271 9.87 20.12 -3.31
N ILE A 272 10.74 20.29 -4.28
CA ILE A 272 11.93 21.17 -4.18
C ILE A 272 12.24 21.81 -5.53
N THR A 273 12.59 23.10 -5.50
CA THR A 273 12.91 23.88 -6.71
C THR A 273 14.28 24.55 -6.64
N ASN A 274 14.94 24.52 -5.49
CA ASN A 274 16.18 25.27 -5.21
C ASN A 274 17.43 24.38 -5.11
N TRP A 275 17.51 23.33 -5.92
CA TRP A 275 18.72 22.54 -6.07
C TRP A 275 19.29 22.66 -7.50
N PRO A 276 20.57 22.32 -7.80
CA PRO A 276 21.20 22.58 -9.10
C PRO A 276 20.68 21.80 -10.30
N GLY A 277 19.77 20.84 -10.10
CA GLY A 277 19.21 20.04 -11.19
C GLY A 277 17.90 20.63 -11.75
N TYR A 278 16.82 19.88 -11.64
CA TYR A 278 15.48 20.24 -12.13
C TYR A 278 14.50 20.31 -10.95
N PRO A 279 13.38 21.04 -11.07
CA PRO A 279 12.32 21.00 -10.07
C PRO A 279 11.82 19.58 -9.87
N VAL A 280 11.75 19.13 -8.61
CA VAL A 280 11.24 17.80 -8.25
C VAL A 280 9.92 17.96 -7.55
N VAL A 281 8.91 17.21 -8.02
CA VAL A 281 7.64 17.01 -7.34
C VAL A 281 7.37 15.51 -7.36
N ASN A 282 7.43 14.86 -6.19
CA ASN A 282 7.35 13.42 -6.09
C ASN A 282 6.36 12.99 -4.99
N PRO A 283 5.28 12.25 -5.34
CA PRO A 283 4.31 11.71 -4.38
C PRO A 283 4.75 10.39 -3.74
N THR A 284 5.84 9.76 -4.22
CA THR A 284 6.31 8.43 -3.80
C THR A 284 7.68 8.51 -3.14
N ILE A 285 8.10 7.43 -2.47
CA ILE A 285 9.46 7.35 -1.91
C ILE A 285 10.48 7.14 -3.03
N MET A 286 10.11 6.37 -4.05
CA MET A 286 10.98 6.11 -5.20
C MET A 286 11.00 7.31 -6.14
N GLY A 287 12.19 7.64 -6.66
CA GLY A 287 12.35 8.55 -7.79
C GLY A 287 12.06 7.83 -9.12
N SER A 288 13.12 7.45 -9.86
CA SER A 288 12.95 6.61 -11.05
C SER A 288 12.32 5.26 -10.67
N LYS A 289 11.25 4.90 -11.37
CA LYS A 289 10.50 3.65 -11.15
C LYS A 289 10.05 3.05 -12.48
N SER A 290 9.98 1.72 -12.53
CA SER A 290 9.44 0.99 -13.67
C SER A 290 7.97 1.29 -13.86
N ALA A 291 7.53 1.51 -15.09
CA ALA A 291 6.12 1.57 -15.46
C ALA A 291 5.47 0.18 -15.61
N GLY A 292 6.28 -0.88 -15.67
CA GLY A 292 5.81 -2.25 -15.90
C GLY A 292 4.72 -2.71 -14.92
N PRO A 293 4.92 -2.62 -13.58
CA PRO A 293 3.90 -3.01 -12.60
C PRO A 293 2.59 -2.24 -12.73
N VAL A 294 2.66 -0.94 -13.08
CA VAL A 294 1.46 -0.10 -13.29
C VAL A 294 0.70 -0.57 -14.52
N ALA A 295 1.41 -0.83 -15.64
CA ALA A 295 0.79 -1.30 -16.87
C ALA A 295 0.20 -2.70 -16.73
N ALA A 296 0.90 -3.61 -16.03
CA ALA A 296 0.40 -4.94 -15.74
C ALA A 296 -0.89 -4.88 -14.89
N ALA A 297 -0.89 -4.07 -13.83
CA ALA A 297 -2.08 -3.87 -13.00
C ALA A 297 -3.24 -3.27 -13.80
N TRP A 298 -2.97 -2.26 -14.62
CA TRP A 298 -3.99 -1.61 -15.45
C TRP A 298 -4.62 -2.56 -16.47
N ALA A 299 -3.84 -3.51 -16.97
CA ALA A 299 -4.32 -4.46 -17.98
C ALA A 299 -5.26 -5.53 -17.42
N ILE A 300 -5.17 -5.84 -16.12
CA ILE A 300 -5.92 -6.96 -15.50
C ILE A 300 -7.00 -6.51 -14.52
N VAL A 301 -7.01 -5.26 -14.08
CA VAL A 301 -8.03 -4.65 -13.24
C VAL A 301 -9.00 -3.85 -14.10
#